data_44c946b82f549d05a5b46236d93f57e3
#
_entry.id   44c946b82f549d05a5b46236d93f57e3
#
_cell.length_a   1.000
_cell.length_b   1.000
_cell.length_c   1.000
_cell.angle_alpha   90.00
_cell.angle_beta   90.00
_cell.angle_gamma   90.00
#
_symmetry.space_group_name_H-M   'P 1'
#
loop_
_entity.id
_entity.type
_entity.pdbx_description
1 polymer ?
#
loop_
_entity_poly.entity_id
_entity_poly.type
_entity_poly.pdbx_seq_one_letter_code
_entity_poly.pdbx_strand_id
1 'polypeptide(L)'
;MAALILLGYHGMMRTTEFLTLTSGNVWLDESYRGVVALEWSKMGQRRGMTEYVTIDDSSVGARLSAVMRKLPSDAPILQGPVVEFRKIFNDGMAALKLTDANYRPYSIRRGGASFDFVSFGDLQRTMSRGRWSSTRVARIYIVEGWQILNSLSLSRETRNLCEYFRSFL
;
A
#
# COMPACT_ATOMS: atom_id res chain seq x y z
N MET A 1 11.06 2.42 4.08
CA MET A 1 10.08 3.23 3.33
C MET A 1 9.42 2.45 2.20
N ALA A 2 10.16 1.90 1.23
CA ALA A 2 9.57 1.17 0.09
C ALA A 2 8.64 0.02 0.53
N ALA A 3 9.01 -0.79 1.52
CA ALA A 3 8.17 -1.85 2.05
C ALA A 3 6.81 -1.36 2.56
N LEU A 4 6.76 -0.20 3.21
CA LEU A 4 5.50 0.39 3.70
C LEU A 4 4.62 0.91 2.55
N ILE A 5 5.20 1.46 1.50
CA ILE A 5 4.46 1.90 0.30
C ILE A 5 3.85 0.68 -0.39
N LEU A 6 4.63 -0.39 -0.58
CA LEU A 6 4.15 -1.64 -1.17
C LEU A 6 3.05 -2.28 -0.32
N LEU A 7 3.24 -2.34 1.00
CA LEU A 7 2.22 -2.82 1.92
C LEU A 7 0.94 -1.98 1.83
N GLY A 8 1.07 -0.64 1.82
CA GLY A 8 -0.06 0.28 1.67
C GLY A 8 -0.83 0.08 0.37
N TYR A 9 -0.12 -0.23 -0.72
CA TYR A 9 -0.68 -0.50 -2.04
C TYR A 9 -1.39 -1.86 -2.07
N HIS A 10 -0.67 -2.95 -1.79
CA HIS A 10 -1.22 -4.31 -1.85
C HIS A 10 -2.28 -4.57 -0.78
N GLY A 11 -2.13 -4.00 0.41
CA GLY A 11 -3.10 -4.09 1.50
C GLY A 11 -4.21 -3.05 1.45
N MET A 12 -4.22 -2.19 0.43
CA MET A 12 -5.19 -1.09 0.31
C MET A 12 -5.34 -0.29 1.62
N MET A 13 -4.21 -0.01 2.28
CA MET A 13 -4.21 0.64 3.59
C MET A 13 -4.31 2.16 3.46
N ARG A 14 -4.89 2.79 4.49
CA ARG A 14 -4.81 4.24 4.63
C ARG A 14 -3.37 4.64 4.98
N THR A 15 -2.97 5.83 4.56
CA THR A 15 -1.61 6.34 4.83
C THR A 15 -1.27 6.28 6.32
N THR A 16 -2.19 6.70 7.18
CA THR A 16 -2.01 6.65 8.63
C THR A 16 -1.87 5.23 9.15
N GLU A 17 -2.59 4.26 8.58
CA GLU A 17 -2.57 2.87 9.03
C GLU A 17 -1.18 2.26 8.84
N PHE A 18 -0.57 2.36 7.65
CA PHE A 18 0.74 1.76 7.43
C PHE A 18 1.91 2.56 8.00
N LEU A 19 1.74 3.86 8.24
CA LEU A 19 2.79 4.69 8.83
C LEU A 19 2.92 4.54 10.35
N THR A 20 1.87 4.05 11.02
CA THR A 20 1.86 3.85 12.47
C THR A 20 2.12 2.41 12.88
N LEU A 21 2.39 1.51 11.93
CA LEU A 21 2.66 0.11 12.24
C LEU A 21 3.96 -0.06 13.03
N THR A 22 3.89 -0.95 14.01
CA THR A 22 5.07 -1.51 14.68
C THR A 22 5.40 -2.89 14.10
N SER A 23 6.59 -3.39 14.35
CA SER A 23 6.98 -4.74 13.91
C SER A 23 6.12 -5.83 14.56
N GLY A 24 5.62 -5.60 15.78
CA GLY A 24 4.70 -6.51 16.47
C GLY A 24 3.30 -6.61 15.88
N ASN A 25 2.93 -5.68 14.98
CA ASN A 25 1.64 -5.76 14.28
C ASN A 25 1.66 -6.66 13.03
N VAL A 26 2.80 -7.27 12.70
CA VAL A 26 3.00 -8.02 11.45
C VAL A 26 3.42 -9.45 11.75
N TRP A 27 2.67 -10.43 11.26
CA TRP A 27 3.00 -11.85 11.34
C TRP A 27 3.18 -12.40 9.92
N LEU A 28 4.31 -13.06 9.69
CA LEU A 28 4.67 -13.67 8.41
C LEU A 28 5.00 -15.14 8.61
N ASP A 29 4.58 -15.96 7.64
CA ASP A 29 4.99 -17.36 7.54
C ASP A 29 6.36 -17.50 6.84
N GLU A 30 6.82 -18.74 6.65
CA GLU A 30 8.09 -19.08 5.99
C GLU A 30 8.12 -18.65 4.51
N SER A 31 6.95 -18.49 3.89
CA SER A 31 6.80 -18.01 2.51
C SER A 31 6.69 -16.48 2.41
N TYR A 32 6.88 -15.77 3.53
CA TYR A 32 6.70 -14.33 3.64
C TYR A 32 5.27 -13.85 3.35
N ARG A 33 4.26 -14.70 3.48
CA ARG A 33 2.86 -14.33 3.48
C ARG A 33 2.37 -14.18 4.91
N GLY A 34 1.28 -13.41 5.10
CA GLY A 34 0.83 -13.25 6.47
C GLY A 34 -0.24 -12.20 6.65
N VAL A 35 -0.25 -11.59 7.82
CA VAL A 35 -1.25 -10.61 8.22
C VAL A 35 -0.64 -9.44 8.97
N VAL A 36 -1.32 -8.31 8.86
CA VAL A 36 -1.07 -7.08 9.65
C VAL A 36 -2.30 -6.79 10.47
N ALA A 37 -2.15 -6.63 11.79
CA ALA A 37 -3.22 -6.12 12.65
C ALA A 37 -3.24 -4.59 12.65
N LEU A 38 -4.44 -4.03 12.49
CA LEU A 38 -4.69 -2.59 12.54
C LEU A 38 -5.38 -2.25 13.85
N GLU A 39 -4.62 -1.99 14.89
CA GLU A 39 -5.16 -1.65 16.23
C GLU A 39 -5.90 -0.31 16.23
N TRP A 40 -5.51 0.61 15.37
CA TRP A 40 -6.00 1.98 15.30
C TRP A 40 -6.75 2.32 14.02
N SER A 41 -7.47 1.35 13.44
CA SER A 41 -8.29 1.65 12.28
C SER A 41 -9.55 2.44 12.68
N LYS A 42 -9.97 3.40 11.83
CA LYS A 42 -11.18 4.21 12.08
C LYS A 42 -12.46 3.38 12.23
N MET A 43 -12.53 2.23 11.57
CA MET A 43 -13.68 1.31 11.66
C MET A 43 -13.54 0.36 12.83
N GLY A 44 -12.33 -0.12 13.13
CA GLY A 44 -12.03 -0.94 14.28
C GLY A 44 -12.41 -0.23 15.59
N GLN A 45 -12.02 1.03 15.74
CA GLN A 45 -12.40 1.85 16.90
C GLN A 45 -13.92 1.97 17.08
N ARG A 46 -14.67 2.15 15.98
CA ARG A 46 -16.14 2.25 16.05
C ARG A 46 -16.82 0.93 16.39
N ARG A 47 -16.19 -0.21 16.08
CA ARG A 47 -16.75 -1.56 16.28
C ARG A 47 -16.13 -2.29 17.46
N GLY A 48 -15.10 -1.73 18.11
CA GLY A 48 -14.37 -2.41 19.18
C GLY A 48 -13.63 -3.68 18.68
N MET A 49 -13.25 -3.73 17.40
CA MET A 49 -12.64 -4.90 16.77
C MET A 49 -11.34 -4.53 16.10
N THR A 50 -10.34 -5.40 16.20
CA THR A 50 -9.10 -5.31 15.42
C THR A 50 -9.40 -5.68 13.96
N GLU A 51 -9.00 -4.83 13.02
CA GLU A 51 -9.05 -5.14 11.59
C GLU A 51 -7.72 -5.78 11.16
N TYR A 52 -7.80 -6.71 10.23
CA TYR A 52 -6.63 -7.39 9.67
C TYR A 52 -6.47 -7.11 8.18
N VAL A 53 -5.23 -7.01 7.74
CA VAL A 53 -4.84 -6.90 6.33
C VAL A 53 -3.99 -8.10 5.95
N THR A 54 -4.36 -8.81 4.89
CA THR A 54 -3.57 -9.94 4.38
C THR A 54 -2.38 -9.46 3.55
N ILE A 55 -1.26 -10.13 3.69
CA ILE A 55 -0.06 -10.00 2.85
C ILE A 55 0.02 -11.24 1.97
N ASP A 56 -0.54 -11.16 0.77
CA ASP A 56 -0.56 -12.28 -0.19
C ASP A 56 0.67 -12.28 -1.10
N ASP A 57 1.32 -11.14 -1.25
CA ASP A 57 2.52 -10.96 -2.06
C ASP A 57 3.78 -11.21 -1.19
N SER A 58 4.49 -12.30 -1.50
CA SER A 58 5.69 -12.71 -0.77
C SER A 58 6.83 -11.70 -0.88
N SER A 59 6.91 -10.92 -1.96
CA SER A 59 7.93 -9.88 -2.14
C SER A 59 7.74 -8.73 -1.15
N VAL A 60 6.50 -8.37 -0.87
CA VAL A 60 6.13 -7.37 0.15
C VAL A 60 6.53 -7.88 1.54
N GLY A 61 6.16 -9.11 1.86
CA GLY A 61 6.49 -9.73 3.17
C GLY A 61 7.98 -9.89 3.37
N ALA A 62 8.74 -10.33 2.36
CA ALA A 62 10.19 -10.46 2.44
C ALA A 62 10.87 -9.11 2.77
N ARG A 63 10.41 -8.02 2.14
CA ARG A 63 10.92 -6.67 2.43
C ARG A 63 10.57 -6.19 3.82
N LEU A 64 9.35 -6.46 4.28
CA LEU A 64 8.95 -6.17 5.66
C LEU A 64 9.79 -6.96 6.65
N SER A 65 9.97 -8.27 6.44
CA SER A 65 10.82 -9.13 7.25
C SER A 65 12.25 -8.60 7.33
N ALA A 66 12.83 -8.17 6.20
CA ALA A 66 14.20 -7.63 6.17
C ALA A 66 14.35 -6.36 7.02
N VAL A 67 13.31 -5.50 7.06
CA VAL A 67 13.30 -4.31 7.91
C VAL A 67 13.06 -4.70 9.38
N MET A 68 12.06 -5.53 9.66
CA MET A 68 11.62 -5.88 11.00
C MET A 68 12.67 -6.67 11.80
N ARG A 69 13.47 -7.51 11.14
CA ARG A 69 14.57 -8.25 11.81
C ARG A 69 15.56 -7.37 12.57
N LYS A 70 15.60 -6.08 12.26
CA LYS A 70 16.50 -5.10 12.89
C LYS A 70 15.80 -4.24 13.94
N LEU A 71 14.52 -4.50 14.21
CA LEU A 71 13.69 -3.67 15.08
C LEU A 71 13.14 -4.48 16.26
N PRO A 72 13.05 -3.89 17.45
CA PRO A 72 12.24 -4.44 18.54
C PRO A 72 10.76 -4.56 18.11
N SER A 73 10.01 -5.44 18.79
CA SER A 73 8.60 -5.72 18.45
C SER A 73 7.67 -4.50 18.58
N ASP A 74 7.98 -3.61 19.49
CA ASP A 74 7.23 -2.37 19.77
C ASP A 74 7.71 -1.17 18.92
N ALA A 75 8.82 -1.33 18.20
CA ALA A 75 9.39 -0.26 17.41
C ALA A 75 8.56 0.03 16.15
N PRO A 76 8.31 1.31 15.82
CA PRO A 76 7.69 1.67 14.55
C PRO A 76 8.51 1.16 13.35
N ILE A 77 7.83 0.62 12.34
CA ILE A 77 8.51 0.21 11.09
C ILE A 77 9.02 1.45 10.34
N LEU A 78 8.27 2.55 10.40
CA LEU A 78 8.74 3.84 9.92
C LEU A 78 9.71 4.44 10.94
N GLN A 79 10.97 4.50 10.58
CA GLN A 79 11.99 5.21 11.35
C GLN A 79 12.02 6.67 10.91
N GLY A 80 11.44 7.55 11.73
CA GLY A 80 11.37 8.99 11.48
C GLY A 80 9.96 9.57 11.54
N PRO A 81 9.83 10.90 11.51
CA PRO A 81 8.55 11.56 11.63
C PRO A 81 7.69 11.36 10.36
N VAL A 82 6.37 11.23 10.55
CA VAL A 82 5.39 11.06 9.46
C VAL A 82 5.47 12.18 8.41
N VAL A 83 5.89 13.37 8.81
CA VAL A 83 6.06 14.51 7.88
C VAL A 83 7.10 14.22 6.80
N GLU A 84 8.17 13.50 7.14
CA GLU A 84 9.20 13.10 6.17
C GLU A 84 8.67 12.17 5.10
N PHE A 85 7.66 11.36 5.41
CA PHE A 85 7.05 10.48 4.42
C PHE A 85 6.52 11.25 3.21
N ARG A 86 5.85 12.39 3.44
CA ARG A 86 5.33 13.22 2.34
C ARG A 86 6.45 13.78 1.46
N LYS A 87 7.54 14.20 2.09
CA LYS A 87 8.71 14.68 1.36
C LYS A 87 9.30 13.56 0.50
N ILE A 88 9.60 12.40 1.10
CA ILE A 88 10.16 11.24 0.38
C ILE A 88 9.23 10.79 -0.76
N PHE A 89 7.90 10.79 -0.52
CA PHE A 89 6.93 10.46 -1.55
C PHE A 89 6.98 11.45 -2.73
N ASN A 90 7.01 12.74 -2.44
CA ASN A 90 7.08 13.78 -3.47
C ASN A 90 8.40 13.75 -4.23
N ASP A 91 9.52 13.53 -3.53
CA ASP A 91 10.85 13.38 -4.13
C ASP A 91 10.88 12.15 -5.06
N GLY A 92 10.24 11.05 -4.65
CA GLY A 92 10.06 9.87 -5.50
C GLY A 92 9.21 10.16 -6.75
N MET A 93 8.11 10.91 -6.62
CA MET A 93 7.31 11.33 -7.77
C MET A 93 8.09 12.21 -8.73
N ALA A 94 8.91 13.12 -8.22
CA ALA A 94 9.78 13.97 -9.02
C ALA A 94 10.85 13.13 -9.74
N ALA A 95 11.50 12.21 -9.05
CA ALA A 95 12.50 11.32 -9.64
C ALA A 95 11.93 10.43 -10.76
N LEU A 96 10.65 10.02 -10.63
CA LEU A 96 9.92 9.25 -11.64
C LEU A 96 9.27 10.13 -12.73
N LYS A 97 9.47 11.46 -12.70
CA LYS A 97 8.83 12.44 -13.61
C LYS A 97 7.28 12.34 -13.60
N LEU A 98 6.72 12.11 -12.43
CA LEU A 98 5.26 11.95 -12.22
C LEU A 98 4.63 13.13 -11.47
N THR A 99 5.31 14.27 -11.39
CA THR A 99 4.83 15.48 -10.68
C THR A 99 3.50 16.00 -11.23
N ASP A 100 3.35 15.98 -12.56
CA ASP A 100 2.15 16.48 -13.24
C ASP A 100 0.91 15.58 -13.03
N ALA A 101 1.13 14.32 -12.66
CA ALA A 101 0.06 13.38 -12.33
C ALA A 101 -0.62 13.69 -10.99
N ASN A 102 -0.08 14.63 -10.20
CA ASN A 102 -0.61 15.08 -8.91
C ASN A 102 -0.94 13.93 -7.93
N TYR A 103 -0.11 12.88 -7.96
CA TYR A 103 -0.26 11.78 -7.01
C TYR A 103 0.02 12.26 -5.59
N ARG A 104 -0.72 11.71 -4.65
CA ARG A 104 -0.59 11.96 -3.21
C ARG A 104 -0.45 10.64 -2.46
N PRO A 105 0.02 10.61 -1.21
CA PRO A 105 0.07 9.38 -0.42
C PRO A 105 -1.24 8.57 -0.41
N TYR A 106 -2.37 9.25 -0.46
CA TYR A 106 -3.69 8.62 -0.58
C TYR A 106 -3.92 7.87 -1.91
N SER A 107 -3.19 8.25 -2.96
CA SER A 107 -3.25 7.57 -4.26
C SER A 107 -2.74 6.13 -4.19
N ILE A 108 -1.91 5.79 -3.19
CA ILE A 108 -1.43 4.43 -2.93
C ILE A 108 -2.63 3.48 -2.73
N ARG A 109 -3.55 3.84 -1.84
CA ARG A 109 -4.76 3.03 -1.55
C ARG A 109 -5.67 2.91 -2.77
N ARG A 110 -5.88 4.01 -3.51
CA ARG A 110 -6.70 4.01 -4.72
C ARG A 110 -6.09 3.15 -5.83
N GLY A 111 -4.79 3.27 -6.01
CA GLY A 111 -4.04 2.46 -6.97
C GLY A 111 -4.16 0.97 -6.66
N GLY A 112 -3.95 0.58 -5.40
CA GLY A 112 -4.11 -0.82 -4.97
C GLY A 112 -5.51 -1.36 -5.21
N ALA A 113 -6.55 -0.58 -4.89
CA ALA A 113 -7.95 -0.98 -5.11
C ALA A 113 -8.28 -1.17 -6.59
N SER A 114 -7.84 -0.22 -7.43
CA SER A 114 -8.08 -0.30 -8.88
C SER A 114 -7.30 -1.46 -9.50
N PHE A 115 -6.06 -1.69 -9.05
CA PHE A 115 -5.23 -2.81 -9.50
C PHE A 115 -5.85 -4.17 -9.14
N ASP A 116 -6.28 -4.36 -7.89
CA ASP A 116 -6.91 -5.61 -7.45
C ASP A 116 -8.18 -5.88 -8.26
N PHE A 117 -9.04 -4.87 -8.42
CA PHE A 117 -10.27 -5.02 -9.20
C PHE A 117 -10.01 -5.35 -10.66
N VAL A 118 -9.10 -4.63 -11.32
CA VAL A 118 -8.76 -4.90 -12.74
C VAL A 118 -8.10 -6.27 -12.91
N SER A 119 -7.29 -6.70 -11.93
CA SER A 119 -6.58 -7.99 -12.01
C SER A 119 -7.51 -9.19 -11.81
N PHE A 120 -8.54 -9.07 -10.98
CA PHE A 120 -9.38 -10.21 -10.60
C PHE A 120 -10.84 -10.10 -11.04
N GLY A 121 -11.33 -8.92 -11.43
CA GLY A 121 -12.72 -8.69 -11.84
C GLY A 121 -13.75 -8.91 -10.73
N ASP A 122 -13.31 -9.06 -9.47
CA ASP A 122 -14.16 -9.40 -8.33
C ASP A 122 -14.29 -8.24 -7.36
N LEU A 123 -15.46 -7.58 -7.41
CA LEU A 123 -15.77 -6.45 -6.54
C LEU A 123 -15.87 -6.86 -5.07
N GLN A 124 -16.41 -8.05 -4.76
CA GLN A 124 -16.56 -8.52 -3.38
C GLN A 124 -15.20 -8.80 -2.73
N ARG A 125 -14.30 -9.43 -3.48
CA ARG A 125 -12.92 -9.62 -3.10
C ARG A 125 -12.25 -8.26 -2.80
N THR A 126 -12.34 -7.32 -3.73
CA THR A 126 -11.72 -5.99 -3.58
C THR A 126 -12.33 -5.23 -2.40
N MET A 127 -13.64 -5.31 -2.19
CA MET A 127 -14.32 -4.73 -1.03
C MET A 127 -13.83 -5.32 0.30
N SER A 128 -13.72 -6.64 0.36
CA SER A 128 -13.23 -7.35 1.55
C SER A 128 -11.79 -6.93 1.89
N ARG A 129 -10.89 -6.95 0.89
CA ARG A 129 -9.50 -6.53 1.05
C ARG A 129 -9.37 -5.05 1.42
N GLY A 130 -10.18 -4.19 0.80
CA GLY A 130 -10.22 -2.76 1.10
C GLY A 130 -10.96 -2.41 2.39
N ARG A 131 -11.58 -3.41 3.03
CA ARG A 131 -12.36 -3.23 4.27
C ARG A 131 -13.50 -2.23 4.10
N TRP A 132 -14.19 -2.28 2.96
CA TRP A 132 -15.36 -1.45 2.66
C TRP A 132 -16.65 -2.22 2.90
N SER A 133 -17.57 -1.59 3.64
CA SER A 133 -18.87 -2.17 3.96
C SER A 133 -19.93 -1.97 2.88
N SER A 134 -19.66 -1.16 1.86
CA SER A 134 -20.63 -0.91 0.78
C SER A 134 -19.95 -0.71 -0.57
N THR A 135 -20.61 -1.12 -1.64
CA THR A 135 -20.19 -0.94 -3.02
C THR A 135 -20.06 0.54 -3.40
N ARG A 136 -20.93 1.39 -2.85
CA ARG A 136 -20.86 2.85 -3.05
C ARG A 136 -19.52 3.42 -2.59
N VAL A 137 -19.03 2.98 -1.44
CA VAL A 137 -17.74 3.43 -0.91
C VAL A 137 -16.59 2.84 -1.72
N ALA A 138 -16.63 1.56 -2.07
CA ALA A 138 -15.60 0.90 -2.86
C ALA A 138 -15.40 1.60 -4.23
N ARG A 139 -16.48 1.96 -4.91
CA ARG A 139 -16.45 2.65 -6.21
C ARG A 139 -15.77 4.02 -6.19
N ILE A 140 -15.63 4.67 -5.03
CA ILE A 140 -14.85 5.91 -4.91
C ILE A 140 -13.35 5.64 -5.10
N TYR A 141 -12.91 4.43 -4.76
CA TYR A 141 -11.50 4.04 -4.83
C TYR A 141 -11.15 3.31 -6.13
N ILE A 142 -12.10 2.57 -6.70
CA ILE A 142 -11.91 1.81 -7.94
C ILE A 142 -12.14 2.75 -9.13
N VAL A 143 -11.06 3.07 -9.82
CA VAL A 143 -11.09 3.99 -10.97
C VAL A 143 -10.41 3.32 -12.16
N GLU A 144 -11.11 2.36 -12.77
CA GLU A 144 -10.60 1.52 -13.87
C GLU A 144 -10.08 2.35 -15.05
N GLY A 145 -10.90 3.29 -15.53
CA GLY A 145 -10.53 4.14 -16.66
C GLY A 145 -9.27 4.97 -16.40
N TRP A 146 -9.09 5.45 -15.18
CA TRP A 146 -7.87 6.18 -14.79
C TRP A 146 -6.64 5.30 -14.78
N GLN A 147 -6.75 4.04 -14.37
CA GLN A 147 -5.62 3.12 -14.38
C GLN A 147 -5.15 2.85 -15.81
N ILE A 148 -6.07 2.63 -16.72
CA ILE A 148 -5.76 2.43 -18.14
C ILE A 148 -5.16 3.71 -18.74
N LEU A 149 -5.79 4.85 -18.53
CA LEU A 149 -5.28 6.14 -19.03
C LEU A 149 -3.89 6.45 -18.50
N ASN A 150 -3.65 6.26 -17.21
CA ASN A 150 -2.32 6.48 -16.62
C ASN A 150 -1.27 5.55 -17.24
N SER A 151 -1.58 4.27 -17.43
CA SER A 151 -0.64 3.34 -18.07
C SER A 151 -0.31 3.73 -19.50
N LEU A 152 -1.26 4.28 -20.25
CA LEU A 152 -1.10 4.75 -21.61
C LEU A 152 -0.36 6.09 -21.67
N SER A 153 -0.56 6.96 -20.70
CA SER A 153 0.04 8.31 -20.66
C SER A 153 1.46 8.36 -20.11
N LEU A 154 1.96 7.26 -19.53
CA LEU A 154 3.34 7.21 -19.05
C LEU A 154 4.31 7.39 -20.22
N SER A 155 5.25 8.34 -20.07
CA SER A 155 6.34 8.52 -21.03
C SER A 155 7.17 7.22 -21.15
N ARG A 156 7.81 7.04 -22.29
CA ARG A 156 8.73 5.90 -22.49
C ARG A 156 9.82 5.87 -21.42
N GLU A 157 10.33 7.04 -21.06
CA GLU A 157 11.35 7.17 -20.03
C GLU A 157 10.84 6.74 -18.66
N THR A 158 9.64 7.18 -18.26
CA THR A 158 9.02 6.77 -16.98
C THR A 158 8.78 5.26 -16.96
N ARG A 159 8.31 4.66 -18.05
CA ARG A 159 8.15 3.20 -18.16
C ARG A 159 9.48 2.47 -17.97
N ASN A 160 10.52 2.89 -18.65
CA ASN A 160 11.85 2.28 -18.51
C ASN A 160 12.38 2.39 -17.07
N LEU A 161 12.16 3.53 -16.39
CA LEU A 161 12.52 3.69 -14.98
C LEU A 161 11.73 2.73 -14.09
N CYS A 162 10.43 2.58 -14.31
CA CYS A 162 9.60 1.64 -13.55
C CYS A 162 10.04 0.18 -13.76
N GLU A 163 10.37 -0.20 -15.02
CA GLU A 163 10.91 -1.53 -15.33
C GLU A 163 12.27 -1.77 -14.70
N TYR A 164 13.15 -0.79 -14.77
CA TYR A 164 14.46 -0.83 -14.11
C TYR A 164 14.31 -1.06 -12.62
N PHE A 165 13.48 -0.28 -11.92
CA PHE A 165 13.26 -0.49 -10.49
C PHE A 165 12.54 -1.81 -10.18
N ARG A 166 11.66 -2.29 -11.07
CA ARG A 166 11.01 -3.59 -10.91
C ARG A 166 12.00 -4.76 -10.93
N SER A 167 13.10 -4.65 -11.68
CA SER A 167 14.12 -5.70 -11.74
C SER A 167 14.89 -5.88 -10.43
N PHE A 168 14.80 -4.94 -9.49
CA PHE A 168 15.37 -5.04 -8.15
C PHE A 168 14.33 -5.45 -7.08
N LEU A 169 13.10 -5.70 -7.49
CA LEU A 169 12.01 -6.14 -6.62
C LEU A 169 11.87 -7.65 -6.60
#